data_7e795a0838f4f780b9dd24bc19b2acd2
#
_entry.id   7e795a0838f4f780b9dd24bc19b2acd2
#
_cell.length_a   1.000
_cell.length_b   1.000
_cell.length_c   1.000
_cell.angle_alpha   90.00
_cell.angle_beta   90.00
_cell.angle_gamma   90.00
#
_symmetry.space_group_name_H-M   'P 1'
#
loop_
_entity.id
_entity.type
_entity.pdbx_description
1 polymer ?
#
loop_
_entity_poly.entity_id
_entity_poly.type
_entity_poly.pdbx_seq_one_letter_code
_entity_poly.pdbx_strand_id
1 'polypeptide(L)'
;KKVEKDPALERRFQQVYVGEPSVEDTIAILRGLKERYEVHHGVRITDGAIIGAATLSHRYISDRFLPDKAIDLIDEAASRLRIEIDSMPIEIDEVERKIMQLEIERQALKREEDKASKERLTQLEREIHNLKETSSGLKAHWQNEKASIQQLRALKEKIEATKVEEQKAQREGNLNRAAELRYGTLTQLQKESEAANQKLAELQKNQKMLKEEVDAEDVAEVVAKWTGIPVSKMLEGEVQKLLRMEDRLKLRVVGQESAIHAVSNAVRRARAGLQDINRPIGSFIFLGPTGVGKTELCRALAEFLFDD
;
A
#
# COMPACT_ATOMS: atom_id res chain seq x y z
N LYS A 1 3.43 19.23 -30.44
CA LYS A 1 3.01 20.67 -30.45
C LYS A 1 4.01 21.63 -31.13
N LYS A 2 5.35 21.42 -31.06
CA LYS A 2 6.32 22.28 -31.78
C LYS A 2 6.55 21.80 -33.20
N VAL A 3 6.61 20.50 -33.44
CA VAL A 3 6.79 19.85 -34.76
C VAL A 3 5.55 20.06 -35.63
N GLU A 4 4.34 19.94 -35.10
CA GLU A 4 3.06 20.18 -35.77
C GLU A 4 2.87 21.62 -36.28
N LYS A 5 3.65 22.57 -35.74
CA LYS A 5 3.58 23.99 -36.15
C LYS A 5 4.58 24.35 -37.23
N ASP A 6 5.49 23.45 -37.60
CA ASP A 6 6.49 23.67 -38.63
C ASP A 6 6.30 22.68 -39.79
N PRO A 7 5.73 23.11 -40.92
CA PRO A 7 5.49 22.22 -42.08
C PRO A 7 6.73 21.57 -42.65
N ALA A 8 7.91 22.18 -42.45
CA ALA A 8 9.17 21.62 -42.89
C ALA A 8 9.67 20.45 -42.01
N LEU A 9 9.36 20.51 -40.70
CA LEU A 9 9.62 19.44 -39.75
C LEU A 9 8.59 18.32 -39.88
N GLU A 10 7.31 18.65 -40.02
CA GLU A 10 6.24 17.66 -40.14
C GLU A 10 6.46 16.66 -41.27
N ARG A 11 6.97 17.11 -42.43
CA ARG A 11 7.27 16.26 -43.58
C ARG A 11 8.46 15.30 -43.36
N ARG A 12 9.28 15.52 -42.34
CA ARG A 12 10.46 14.73 -42.02
C ARG A 12 10.25 13.72 -40.92
N PHE A 13 9.10 13.79 -40.22
CA PHE A 13 8.76 12.89 -39.12
C PHE A 13 7.52 12.07 -39.46
N GLN A 14 7.60 10.78 -39.24
CA GLN A 14 6.44 9.91 -39.27
C GLN A 14 5.84 9.85 -37.87
N GLN A 15 4.54 10.09 -37.76
CA GLN A 15 3.84 9.95 -36.48
C GLN A 15 3.76 8.48 -36.09
N VAL A 16 4.24 8.17 -34.89
CA VAL A 16 4.08 6.86 -34.25
C VAL A 16 3.26 7.08 -33.00
N TYR A 17 2.09 6.49 -32.98
CA TYR A 17 1.20 6.58 -31.81
C TYR A 17 1.65 5.55 -30.76
N VAL A 18 1.95 6.05 -29.55
CA VAL A 18 2.24 5.23 -28.38
C VAL A 18 1.07 5.40 -27.42
N GLY A 19 0.25 4.36 -27.31
CA GLY A 19 -0.92 4.35 -26.43
C GLY A 19 -0.58 4.05 -24.99
N GLU A 20 -1.54 4.26 -24.09
CA GLU A 20 -1.47 3.85 -22.69
C GLU A 20 -1.42 2.31 -22.61
N PRO A 21 -0.53 1.71 -21.80
CA PRO A 21 -0.48 0.27 -21.62
C PRO A 21 -1.72 -0.24 -20.86
N SER A 22 -2.04 -1.50 -21.06
CA SER A 22 -3.10 -2.19 -20.30
C SER A 22 -2.71 -2.35 -18.82
N VAL A 23 -3.70 -2.70 -17.98
CA VAL A 23 -3.42 -3.05 -16.57
C VAL A 23 -2.45 -4.22 -16.47
N GLU A 24 -2.60 -5.23 -17.32
CA GLU A 24 -1.73 -6.42 -17.36
C GLU A 24 -0.29 -6.04 -17.76
N ASP A 25 -0.12 -5.22 -18.79
CA ASP A 25 1.19 -4.71 -19.20
C ASP A 25 1.82 -3.87 -18.08
N THR A 26 1.01 -3.05 -17.40
CA THR A 26 1.47 -2.24 -16.27
C THR A 26 1.97 -3.11 -15.12
N ILE A 27 1.26 -4.20 -14.78
CA ILE A 27 1.72 -5.18 -13.78
C ILE A 27 3.08 -5.77 -14.18
N ALA A 28 3.25 -6.13 -15.45
CA ALA A 28 4.53 -6.64 -15.95
C ALA A 28 5.66 -5.61 -15.82
N ILE A 29 5.38 -4.35 -16.16
CA ILE A 29 6.34 -3.23 -16.02
C ILE A 29 6.71 -3.04 -14.54
N LEU A 30 5.73 -2.99 -13.63
CA LEU A 30 5.97 -2.82 -12.19
C LEU A 30 6.78 -3.98 -11.60
N ARG A 31 6.52 -5.23 -12.03
CA ARG A 31 7.34 -6.39 -11.64
C ARG A 31 8.80 -6.23 -12.07
N GLY A 32 9.03 -5.69 -13.26
CA GLY A 32 10.38 -5.38 -13.76
C GLY A 32 11.09 -4.27 -12.98
N LEU A 33 10.35 -3.33 -12.41
CA LEU A 33 10.87 -2.21 -11.62
C LEU A 33 10.98 -2.53 -10.14
N LYS A 34 10.27 -3.54 -9.64
CA LYS A 34 10.13 -3.92 -8.23
C LYS A 34 11.46 -3.90 -7.47
N GLU A 35 12.45 -4.65 -7.95
CA GLU A 35 13.74 -4.81 -7.28
C GLU A 35 14.45 -3.47 -7.07
N ARG A 36 14.35 -2.53 -8.02
CA ARG A 36 14.92 -1.18 -7.91
C ARG A 36 14.25 -0.35 -6.85
N TYR A 37 12.92 -0.40 -6.75
CA TYR A 37 12.16 0.32 -5.73
C TYR A 37 12.39 -0.28 -4.34
N GLU A 38 12.45 -1.61 -4.23
CA GLU A 38 12.79 -2.29 -2.98
C GLU A 38 14.17 -1.87 -2.43
N VAL A 39 15.18 -1.76 -3.30
CA VAL A 39 16.52 -1.28 -2.93
C VAL A 39 16.50 0.20 -2.57
N HIS A 40 15.83 1.03 -3.37
CA HIS A 40 15.78 2.48 -3.15
C HIS A 40 15.13 2.87 -1.83
N HIS A 41 13.97 2.28 -1.52
CA HIS A 41 13.23 2.57 -0.28
C HIS A 41 13.68 1.70 0.91
N GLY A 42 14.34 0.57 0.64
CA GLY A 42 14.76 -0.38 1.66
C GLY A 42 13.60 -1.16 2.30
N VAL A 43 12.51 -1.33 1.56
CA VAL A 43 11.32 -2.08 1.94
C VAL A 43 11.05 -3.19 0.93
N ARG A 44 10.23 -4.17 1.29
CA ARG A 44 9.79 -5.23 0.39
C ARG A 44 8.45 -4.84 -0.23
N ILE A 45 8.25 -5.15 -1.51
CA ILE A 45 6.99 -4.89 -2.21
C ILE A 45 6.35 -6.24 -2.57
N THR A 46 5.15 -6.50 -2.07
CA THR A 46 4.44 -7.73 -2.38
C THR A 46 3.86 -7.71 -3.80
N ASP A 47 3.61 -8.88 -4.39
CA ASP A 47 2.94 -8.95 -5.70
C ASP A 47 1.50 -8.42 -5.62
N GLY A 48 0.84 -8.58 -4.45
CA GLY A 48 -0.46 -7.99 -4.16
C GLY A 48 -0.47 -6.46 -4.23
N ALA A 49 0.61 -5.80 -3.76
CA ALA A 49 0.76 -4.35 -3.88
C ALA A 49 0.91 -3.91 -5.34
N ILE A 50 1.65 -4.67 -6.15
CA ILE A 50 1.83 -4.39 -7.59
C ILE A 50 0.51 -4.49 -8.34
N ILE A 51 -0.24 -5.57 -8.11
CA ILE A 51 -1.56 -5.78 -8.71
C ILE A 51 -2.52 -4.68 -8.21
N GLY A 52 -2.51 -4.39 -6.92
CA GLY A 52 -3.30 -3.32 -6.31
C GLY A 52 -3.00 -1.96 -6.94
N ALA A 53 -1.73 -1.60 -7.10
CA ALA A 53 -1.34 -0.32 -7.70
C ALA A 53 -1.83 -0.17 -9.15
N ALA A 54 -1.70 -1.19 -9.98
CA ALA A 54 -2.17 -1.17 -11.36
C ALA A 54 -3.71 -1.09 -11.44
N THR A 55 -4.42 -1.92 -10.66
CA THR A 55 -5.88 -2.01 -10.71
C THR A 55 -6.57 -0.81 -10.07
N LEU A 56 -6.12 -0.39 -8.86
CA LEU A 56 -6.72 0.73 -8.15
C LEU A 56 -6.43 2.06 -8.85
N SER A 57 -5.20 2.26 -9.37
CA SER A 57 -4.90 3.47 -10.13
C SER A 57 -5.72 3.57 -11.41
N HIS A 58 -5.90 2.47 -12.12
CA HIS A 58 -6.71 2.44 -13.33
C HIS A 58 -8.18 2.79 -13.04
N ARG A 59 -8.71 2.31 -11.91
CA ARG A 59 -10.11 2.44 -11.53
C ARG A 59 -10.44 3.80 -10.90
N TYR A 60 -9.59 4.31 -10.03
CA TYR A 60 -9.91 5.46 -9.16
C TYR A 60 -9.14 6.74 -9.50
N ILE A 61 -8.07 6.67 -10.31
CA ILE A 61 -7.27 7.83 -10.70
C ILE A 61 -7.47 8.09 -12.20
N SER A 62 -8.26 9.11 -12.54
CA SER A 62 -8.62 9.44 -13.93
C SER A 62 -7.79 10.57 -14.55
N ASP A 63 -7.08 11.34 -13.75
CA ASP A 63 -6.30 12.52 -14.16
C ASP A 63 -4.89 12.21 -14.66
N ARG A 64 -4.46 10.95 -14.57
CA ARG A 64 -3.13 10.45 -14.97
C ARG A 64 -3.25 9.16 -15.76
N PHE A 65 -2.18 8.81 -16.49
CA PHE A 65 -2.12 7.63 -17.34
C PHE A 65 -1.27 6.52 -16.74
N LEU A 66 -1.56 5.27 -17.14
CA LEU A 66 -0.68 4.14 -16.87
C LEU A 66 0.57 4.24 -17.77
N PRO A 67 1.74 3.77 -17.34
CA PRO A 67 2.03 3.12 -16.05
C PRO A 67 2.33 4.12 -14.92
N ASP A 68 2.52 5.41 -15.22
CA ASP A 68 3.06 6.42 -14.30
C ASP A 68 2.27 6.49 -12.98
N LYS A 69 0.94 6.57 -13.04
CA LYS A 69 0.11 6.62 -11.83
C LYS A 69 0.26 5.39 -10.92
N ALA A 70 0.50 4.21 -11.48
CA ALA A 70 0.71 2.99 -10.72
C ALA A 70 2.13 2.95 -10.11
N ILE A 71 3.12 3.48 -10.84
CA ILE A 71 4.49 3.65 -10.34
C ILE A 71 4.50 4.63 -9.17
N ASP A 72 3.85 5.78 -9.31
CA ASP A 72 3.74 6.79 -8.25
C ASP A 72 3.10 6.23 -6.98
N LEU A 73 2.08 5.36 -7.10
CA LEU A 73 1.46 4.71 -5.94
C LEU A 73 2.42 3.78 -5.20
N ILE A 74 3.20 2.98 -5.92
CA ILE A 74 4.21 2.11 -5.31
C ILE A 74 5.30 2.94 -4.63
N ASP A 75 5.74 4.01 -5.28
CA ASP A 75 6.77 4.91 -4.75
C ASP A 75 6.30 5.59 -3.45
N GLU A 76 5.10 6.15 -3.45
CA GLU A 76 4.50 6.80 -2.27
C GLU A 76 4.25 5.80 -1.13
N ALA A 77 3.69 4.61 -1.42
CA ALA A 77 3.45 3.58 -0.42
C ALA A 77 4.77 3.08 0.21
N ALA A 78 5.80 2.87 -0.60
CA ALA A 78 7.12 2.46 -0.14
C ALA A 78 7.82 3.57 0.67
N SER A 79 7.70 4.84 0.25
CA SER A 79 8.22 5.99 0.97
C SER A 79 7.55 6.15 2.33
N ARG A 80 6.23 5.97 2.40
CA ARG A 80 5.45 6.05 3.63
C ARG A 80 5.86 4.96 4.61
N LEU A 81 5.93 3.72 4.15
CA LEU A 81 6.37 2.60 5.00
C LEU A 81 7.80 2.81 5.52
N ARG A 82 8.70 3.36 4.71
CA ARG A 82 10.05 3.73 5.15
C ARG A 82 10.02 4.75 6.28
N ILE A 83 9.18 5.79 6.16
CA ILE A 83 9.02 6.81 7.22
C ILE A 83 8.47 6.15 8.49
N GLU A 84 7.53 5.22 8.38
CA GLU A 84 6.98 4.47 9.51
C GLU A 84 8.06 3.62 10.22
N ILE A 85 8.93 2.92 9.46
CA ILE A 85 10.06 2.16 10.01
C ILE A 85 11.05 3.07 10.75
N ASP A 86 11.27 4.27 10.23
CA ASP A 86 12.19 5.24 10.84
C ASP A 86 11.58 6.00 12.03
N SER A 87 10.26 6.01 12.14
CA SER A 87 9.50 6.68 13.21
C SER A 87 9.32 5.76 14.42
N MET A 88 9.07 6.36 15.58
CA MET A 88 8.75 5.62 16.79
C MET A 88 7.33 5.03 16.70
N PRO A 89 7.12 3.74 16.99
CA PRO A 89 5.80 3.12 16.99
C PRO A 89 4.81 3.81 17.94
N ILE A 90 3.53 3.81 17.58
CA ILE A 90 2.46 4.47 18.34
C ILE A 90 2.36 3.89 19.77
N GLU A 91 2.55 2.59 19.91
CA GLU A 91 2.49 1.90 21.20
C GLU A 91 3.54 2.42 22.19
N ILE A 92 4.73 2.78 21.70
CA ILE A 92 5.79 3.37 22.52
C ILE A 92 5.44 4.82 22.86
N ASP A 93 4.96 5.59 21.90
CA ASP A 93 4.58 6.99 22.09
C ASP A 93 3.44 7.13 23.11
N GLU A 94 2.43 6.27 23.09
CA GLU A 94 1.34 6.23 24.07
C GLU A 94 1.84 5.97 25.49
N VAL A 95 2.74 4.99 25.66
CA VAL A 95 3.34 4.70 26.95
C VAL A 95 4.19 5.86 27.47
N GLU A 96 4.98 6.49 26.60
CA GLU A 96 5.80 7.66 26.94
C GLU A 96 4.95 8.86 27.34
N ARG A 97 3.86 9.13 26.62
CA ARG A 97 2.92 10.20 26.98
C ARG A 97 2.27 9.95 28.34
N LYS A 98 1.89 8.70 28.62
CA LYS A 98 1.34 8.32 29.91
C LYS A 98 2.35 8.49 31.03
N ILE A 99 3.60 8.08 30.83
CA ILE A 99 4.70 8.32 31.78
C ILE A 99 4.85 9.81 32.05
N MET A 100 4.86 10.64 30.99
CA MET A 100 5.00 12.10 31.13
C MET A 100 3.85 12.71 31.95
N GLN A 101 2.59 12.28 31.70
CA GLN A 101 1.44 12.74 32.48
C GLN A 101 1.57 12.37 33.96
N LEU A 102 1.95 11.14 34.27
CA LEU A 102 2.14 10.68 35.63
C LEU A 102 3.34 11.36 36.32
N GLU A 103 4.38 11.70 35.58
CA GLU A 103 5.52 12.47 36.12
C GLU A 103 5.12 13.90 36.49
N ILE A 104 4.24 14.54 35.72
CA ILE A 104 3.68 15.86 36.04
C ILE A 104 2.83 15.75 37.32
N GLU A 105 1.93 14.74 37.42
CA GLU A 105 1.13 14.48 38.62
C GLU A 105 2.03 14.25 39.84
N ARG A 106 3.09 13.44 39.67
CA ARG A 106 4.08 13.19 40.72
C ARG A 106 4.72 14.48 41.25
N GLN A 107 5.10 15.39 40.34
CA GLN A 107 5.69 16.68 40.76
C GLN A 107 4.71 17.58 41.51
N ALA A 108 3.43 17.56 41.17
CA ALA A 108 2.39 18.26 41.87
C ALA A 108 2.18 17.70 43.30
N LEU A 109 2.02 16.36 43.41
CA LEU A 109 1.81 15.66 44.69
C LEU A 109 3.00 15.74 45.64
N LYS A 110 4.24 15.89 45.14
CA LYS A 110 5.40 16.10 46.01
C LYS A 110 5.40 17.40 46.77
N ARG A 111 4.57 18.35 46.39
CA ARG A 111 4.43 19.66 47.10
C ARG A 111 3.35 19.62 48.19
N GLU A 112 2.58 18.55 48.24
CA GLU A 112 1.49 18.37 49.22
C GLU A 112 1.95 17.47 50.38
N GLU A 113 1.54 17.81 51.59
CA GLU A 113 1.97 17.13 52.82
C GLU A 113 0.92 16.21 53.44
N ASP A 114 -0.31 16.23 52.92
CA ASP A 114 -1.41 15.45 53.43
C ASP A 114 -1.24 13.92 53.17
N LYS A 115 -1.89 13.11 54.03
CA LYS A 115 -1.72 11.64 54.02
C LYS A 115 -2.23 11.01 52.72
N ALA A 116 -3.32 11.51 52.17
CA ALA A 116 -3.92 10.99 50.94
C ALA A 116 -2.97 11.21 49.74
N SER A 117 -2.34 12.39 49.64
CA SER A 117 -1.37 12.72 48.61
C SER A 117 -0.11 11.84 48.70
N LYS A 118 0.33 11.51 49.92
CA LYS A 118 1.48 10.58 50.11
C LYS A 118 1.16 9.15 49.69
N GLU A 119 -0.04 8.67 50.02
CA GLU A 119 -0.48 7.32 49.57
C GLU A 119 -0.59 7.27 48.02
N ARG A 120 -1.19 8.29 47.43
CA ARG A 120 -1.31 8.41 45.98
C ARG A 120 0.07 8.50 45.32
N LEU A 121 1.01 9.25 45.87
CA LEU A 121 2.38 9.39 45.41
C LEU A 121 3.08 8.02 45.34
N THR A 122 2.95 7.20 46.39
CA THR A 122 3.54 5.86 46.43
C THR A 122 2.98 4.93 45.36
N GLN A 123 1.66 4.99 45.12
CA GLN A 123 1.03 4.22 44.02
C GLN A 123 1.50 4.68 42.66
N LEU A 124 1.56 5.97 42.45
CA LEU A 124 1.97 6.60 41.21
C LEU A 124 3.43 6.33 40.88
N GLU A 125 4.33 6.32 41.87
CA GLU A 125 5.72 5.96 41.67
C GLU A 125 5.89 4.49 41.24
N ARG A 126 5.08 3.58 41.75
CA ARG A 126 5.05 2.19 41.29
C ARG A 126 4.54 2.07 39.85
N GLU A 127 3.47 2.81 39.53
CA GLU A 127 2.92 2.83 38.16
C GLU A 127 3.95 3.38 37.16
N ILE A 128 4.62 4.48 37.48
CA ILE A 128 5.70 5.05 36.65
C ILE A 128 6.84 4.05 36.50
N HIS A 129 7.24 3.36 37.54
CA HIS A 129 8.31 2.35 37.47
C HIS A 129 7.95 1.23 36.50
N ASN A 130 6.77 0.64 36.63
CA ASN A 130 6.28 -0.42 35.75
C ASN A 130 6.16 0.03 34.29
N LEU A 131 5.62 1.24 34.05
CA LEU A 131 5.52 1.79 32.71
C LEU A 131 6.89 2.08 32.08
N LYS A 132 7.86 2.55 32.87
CA LYS A 132 9.24 2.75 32.41
C LYS A 132 9.93 1.43 32.04
N GLU A 133 9.70 0.39 32.82
CA GLU A 133 10.19 -0.94 32.49
C GLU A 133 9.60 -1.47 31.18
N THR A 134 8.27 -1.33 31.03
CA THR A 134 7.56 -1.69 29.79
C THR A 134 8.07 -0.88 28.60
N SER A 135 8.20 0.45 28.74
CA SER A 135 8.73 1.33 27.68
C SER A 135 10.16 0.94 27.28
N SER A 136 11.01 0.64 28.27
CA SER A 136 12.39 0.21 28.02
C SER A 136 12.44 -1.11 27.23
N GLY A 137 11.58 -2.08 27.58
CA GLY A 137 11.46 -3.36 26.88
C GLY A 137 10.99 -3.16 25.43
N LEU A 138 9.94 -2.37 25.23
CA LEU A 138 9.42 -2.06 23.90
C LEU A 138 10.44 -1.31 23.03
N LYS A 139 11.15 -0.33 23.59
CA LYS A 139 12.21 0.41 22.88
C LYS A 139 13.37 -0.51 22.48
N ALA A 140 13.80 -1.41 23.36
CA ALA A 140 14.86 -2.37 23.05
C ALA A 140 14.43 -3.33 21.93
N HIS A 141 13.20 -3.81 21.96
CA HIS A 141 12.64 -4.67 20.91
C HIS A 141 12.58 -3.92 19.57
N TRP A 142 11.99 -2.70 19.55
CA TRP A 142 11.93 -1.87 18.39
C TRP A 142 13.32 -1.56 17.77
N GLN A 143 14.31 -1.21 18.62
CA GLN A 143 15.67 -0.94 18.15
C GLN A 143 16.33 -2.18 17.52
N ASN A 144 16.11 -3.37 18.09
CA ASN A 144 16.62 -4.63 17.56
C ASN A 144 15.97 -4.99 16.22
N GLU A 145 14.65 -4.77 16.10
CA GLU A 145 13.91 -4.99 14.86
C GLU A 145 14.37 -4.02 13.77
N LYS A 146 14.47 -2.71 14.09
CA LYS A 146 14.98 -1.68 13.21
C LYS A 146 16.43 -1.97 12.73
N ALA A 147 17.31 -2.37 13.62
CA ALA A 147 18.69 -2.72 13.28
C ALA A 147 18.75 -3.93 12.33
N SER A 148 17.89 -4.93 12.54
CA SER A 148 17.80 -6.10 11.65
C SER A 148 17.29 -5.72 10.25
N ILE A 149 16.29 -4.84 10.15
CA ILE A 149 15.78 -4.31 8.88
C ILE A 149 16.87 -3.50 8.15
N GLN A 150 17.60 -2.65 8.87
CA GLN A 150 18.72 -1.88 8.29
C GLN A 150 19.85 -2.79 7.80
N GLN A 151 20.15 -3.86 8.51
CA GLN A 151 21.14 -4.85 8.07
C GLN A 151 20.72 -5.54 6.77
N LEU A 152 19.44 -5.96 6.67
CA LEU A 152 18.88 -6.54 5.46
C LEU A 152 18.94 -5.59 4.27
N ARG A 153 18.62 -4.33 4.50
CA ARG A 153 18.72 -3.28 3.48
C ARG A 153 20.15 -3.14 2.97
N ALA A 154 21.14 -3.03 3.85
CA ALA A 154 22.55 -2.92 3.48
C ALA A 154 23.03 -4.14 2.68
N LEU A 155 22.55 -5.34 3.02
CA LEU A 155 22.85 -6.56 2.27
C LEU A 155 22.24 -6.55 0.87
N LYS A 156 20.98 -6.10 0.72
CA LYS A 156 20.32 -5.95 -0.59
C LYS A 156 21.04 -4.93 -1.48
N GLU A 157 21.44 -3.78 -0.92
CA GLU A 157 22.22 -2.76 -1.64
C GLU A 157 23.56 -3.32 -2.15
N LYS A 158 24.26 -4.12 -1.33
CA LYS A 158 25.51 -4.80 -1.72
C LYS A 158 25.28 -5.83 -2.81
N ILE A 159 24.21 -6.62 -2.71
CA ILE A 159 23.84 -7.62 -3.73
C ILE A 159 23.62 -6.93 -5.07
N GLU A 160 22.87 -5.84 -5.11
CA GLU A 160 22.57 -5.11 -6.33
C GLU A 160 23.82 -4.45 -6.92
N ALA A 161 24.64 -3.81 -6.10
CA ALA A 161 25.94 -3.26 -6.53
C ALA A 161 26.84 -4.35 -7.14
N THR A 162 26.87 -5.53 -6.52
CA THR A 162 27.66 -6.67 -7.03
C THR A 162 27.10 -7.24 -8.35
N LYS A 163 25.77 -7.27 -8.52
CA LYS A 163 25.14 -7.65 -9.81
C LYS A 163 25.51 -6.68 -10.93
N VAL A 164 25.50 -5.37 -10.64
CA VAL A 164 25.91 -4.35 -11.62
C VAL A 164 27.38 -4.50 -11.98
N GLU A 165 28.27 -4.76 -11.02
CA GLU A 165 29.69 -5.00 -11.27
C GLU A 165 29.91 -6.28 -12.08
N GLU A 166 29.19 -7.37 -11.80
CA GLU A 166 29.20 -8.61 -12.57
C GLU A 166 28.83 -8.35 -14.04
N GLN A 167 27.70 -7.64 -14.27
CA GLN A 167 27.25 -7.31 -15.62
C GLN A 167 28.29 -6.44 -16.38
N LYS A 168 28.92 -5.52 -15.70
CA LYS A 168 29.98 -4.69 -16.26
C LYS A 168 31.19 -5.54 -16.65
N ALA A 169 31.65 -6.42 -15.77
CA ALA A 169 32.74 -7.34 -16.03
C ALA A 169 32.45 -8.28 -17.23
N GLN A 170 31.20 -8.74 -17.36
CA GLN A 170 30.76 -9.52 -18.52
C GLN A 170 30.85 -8.72 -19.82
N ARG A 171 30.38 -7.47 -19.83
CA ARG A 171 30.45 -6.58 -21.03
C ARG A 171 31.89 -6.25 -21.43
N GLU A 172 32.80 -6.13 -20.47
CA GLU A 172 34.22 -5.87 -20.66
C GLU A 172 35.01 -7.17 -21.07
N GLY A 173 34.32 -8.31 -21.09
CA GLY A 173 34.94 -9.60 -21.44
C GLY A 173 35.79 -10.24 -20.34
N ASN A 174 35.75 -9.67 -19.13
CA ASN A 174 36.48 -10.21 -17.98
C ASN A 174 35.67 -11.33 -17.27
N LEU A 175 35.62 -12.49 -17.93
CA LEU A 175 34.84 -13.64 -17.48
C LEU A 175 35.30 -14.20 -16.15
N ASN A 176 36.60 -14.11 -15.82
CA ASN A 176 37.12 -14.58 -14.53
C ASN A 176 36.57 -13.74 -13.39
N ARG A 177 36.57 -12.42 -13.52
CA ARG A 177 36.00 -11.52 -12.52
C ARG A 177 34.49 -11.68 -12.38
N ALA A 178 33.78 -11.83 -13.50
CA ALA A 178 32.33 -12.11 -13.50
C ALA A 178 32.00 -13.42 -12.78
N ALA A 179 32.78 -14.48 -13.01
CA ALA A 179 32.60 -15.77 -12.31
C ALA A 179 32.89 -15.67 -10.81
N GLU A 180 33.94 -14.97 -10.39
CA GLU A 180 34.26 -14.73 -8.98
C GLU A 180 33.11 -13.99 -8.26
N LEU A 181 32.60 -12.91 -8.87
CA LEU A 181 31.48 -12.16 -8.32
C LEU A 181 30.21 -13.02 -8.24
N ARG A 182 29.89 -13.77 -9.27
CA ARG A 182 28.66 -14.59 -9.34
C ARG A 182 28.65 -15.77 -8.41
N TYR A 183 29.71 -16.57 -8.41
CA TYR A 183 29.77 -17.82 -7.66
C TYR A 183 30.39 -17.66 -6.26
N GLY A 184 31.18 -16.63 -6.04
CA GLY A 184 31.76 -16.30 -4.73
C GLY A 184 30.92 -15.30 -3.97
N THR A 185 31.07 -14.01 -4.33
CA THR A 185 30.52 -12.89 -3.53
C THR A 185 29.00 -12.87 -3.48
N LEU A 186 28.29 -13.03 -4.62
CA LEU A 186 26.82 -13.03 -4.65
C LEU A 186 26.23 -14.17 -3.87
N THR A 187 26.79 -15.38 -4.00
CA THR A 187 26.30 -16.56 -3.25
C THR A 187 26.48 -16.39 -1.76
N GLN A 188 27.58 -15.78 -1.31
CA GLN A 188 27.80 -15.49 0.11
C GLN A 188 26.82 -14.43 0.64
N LEU A 189 26.65 -13.30 -0.07
CA LEU A 189 25.73 -12.24 0.29
C LEU A 189 24.27 -12.73 0.34
N GLN A 190 23.89 -13.65 -0.56
CA GLN A 190 22.55 -14.26 -0.55
C GLN A 190 22.35 -15.10 0.72
N LYS A 191 23.33 -15.92 1.11
CA LYS A 191 23.27 -16.71 2.38
C LYS A 191 23.18 -15.80 3.60
N GLU A 192 23.95 -14.72 3.63
CA GLU A 192 23.89 -13.73 4.72
C GLU A 192 22.52 -13.04 4.79
N SER A 193 21.92 -12.72 3.63
CA SER A 193 20.59 -12.14 3.54
C SER A 193 19.50 -13.11 4.02
N GLU A 194 19.59 -14.40 3.66
CA GLU A 194 18.66 -15.42 4.14
C GLU A 194 18.76 -15.61 5.66
N ALA A 195 19.97 -15.65 6.21
CA ALA A 195 20.18 -15.75 7.65
C ALA A 195 19.63 -14.52 8.41
N ALA A 196 19.83 -13.32 7.84
CA ALA A 196 19.29 -12.09 8.41
C ALA A 196 17.74 -12.06 8.35
N ASN A 197 17.13 -12.55 7.27
CA ASN A 197 15.68 -12.71 7.16
C ASN A 197 15.12 -13.68 8.20
N GLN A 198 15.77 -14.82 8.40
CA GLN A 198 15.36 -15.79 9.43
C GLN A 198 15.43 -15.19 10.83
N LYS A 199 16.50 -14.47 11.15
CA LYS A 199 16.65 -13.77 12.43
C LYS A 199 15.55 -12.72 12.64
N LEU A 200 15.21 -11.94 11.64
CA LEU A 200 14.13 -10.96 11.71
C LEU A 200 12.78 -11.65 11.92
N ALA A 201 12.49 -12.73 11.17
CA ALA A 201 11.27 -13.50 11.33
C ALA A 201 11.15 -14.12 12.74
N GLU A 202 12.26 -14.52 13.37
CA GLU A 202 12.26 -14.99 14.76
C GLU A 202 11.94 -13.87 15.75
N LEU A 203 12.51 -12.68 15.57
CA LEU A 203 12.22 -11.51 16.40
C LEU A 203 10.75 -11.10 16.32
N GLN A 204 10.14 -11.21 15.12
CA GLN A 204 8.76 -10.82 14.86
C GLN A 204 7.71 -11.88 15.26
N LYS A 205 8.10 -13.10 15.62
CA LYS A 205 7.16 -14.18 16.03
C LYS A 205 6.31 -13.79 17.25
N ASN A 206 6.89 -13.11 18.22
CA ASN A 206 6.21 -12.78 19.46
C ASN A 206 5.44 -11.45 19.38
N GLN A 207 6.05 -10.45 18.77
CA GLN A 207 5.46 -9.13 18.60
C GLN A 207 6.10 -8.46 17.37
N LYS A 208 5.30 -8.18 16.35
CA LYS A 208 5.71 -7.43 15.17
C LYS A 208 5.38 -5.97 15.40
N MET A 209 6.39 -5.12 15.57
CA MET A 209 6.23 -3.68 15.78
C MET A 209 6.42 -2.89 14.50
N LEU A 210 7.25 -3.40 13.57
CA LEU A 210 7.53 -2.75 12.31
C LEU A 210 7.05 -3.62 11.14
N LYS A 211 6.33 -2.99 10.22
CA LYS A 211 6.00 -3.57 8.93
C LYS A 211 7.17 -3.36 7.98
N GLU A 212 7.56 -4.38 7.22
CA GLU A 212 8.68 -4.31 6.28
C GLU A 212 8.27 -4.51 4.83
N GLU A 213 7.01 -4.85 4.60
CA GLU A 213 6.46 -5.18 3.31
C GLU A 213 5.30 -4.24 2.97
N VAL A 214 5.36 -3.65 1.78
CA VAL A 214 4.23 -2.92 1.18
C VAL A 214 3.24 -3.94 0.65
N ASP A 215 2.00 -3.88 1.07
CA ASP A 215 0.91 -4.73 0.60
C ASP A 215 -0.17 -3.93 -0.17
N ALA A 216 -1.25 -4.62 -0.58
CA ALA A 216 -2.35 -4.00 -1.30
C ALA A 216 -3.12 -2.98 -0.44
N GLU A 217 -3.08 -3.12 0.90
CA GLU A 217 -3.75 -2.22 1.83
C GLU A 217 -3.02 -0.88 1.91
N ASP A 218 -1.70 -0.88 1.98
CA ASP A 218 -0.88 0.34 1.96
C ASP A 218 -1.12 1.15 0.67
N VAL A 219 -1.19 0.45 -0.46
CA VAL A 219 -1.51 1.08 -1.75
C VAL A 219 -2.92 1.66 -1.75
N ALA A 220 -3.91 0.93 -1.23
CA ALA A 220 -5.29 1.40 -1.13
C ALA A 220 -5.40 2.61 -0.20
N GLU A 221 -4.62 2.69 0.88
CA GLU A 221 -4.56 3.87 1.75
C GLU A 221 -4.02 5.11 1.00
N VAL A 222 -2.99 4.95 0.17
CA VAL A 222 -2.48 6.06 -0.66
C VAL A 222 -3.56 6.52 -1.63
N VAL A 223 -4.23 5.58 -2.32
CA VAL A 223 -5.33 5.92 -3.24
C VAL A 223 -6.46 6.61 -2.50
N ALA A 224 -6.83 6.14 -1.29
CA ALA A 224 -7.86 6.75 -0.47
C ALA A 224 -7.51 8.21 -0.09
N LYS A 225 -6.24 8.46 0.25
CA LYS A 225 -5.74 9.80 0.54
C LYS A 225 -5.82 10.74 -0.67
N TRP A 226 -5.56 10.24 -1.87
CA TRP A 226 -5.60 11.04 -3.10
C TRP A 226 -7.01 11.28 -3.61
N THR A 227 -7.89 10.28 -3.48
CA THR A 227 -9.25 10.32 -4.07
C THR A 227 -10.35 10.65 -3.05
N GLY A 228 -10.09 10.48 -1.76
CA GLY A 228 -11.09 10.60 -0.69
C GLY A 228 -12.00 9.37 -0.53
N ILE A 229 -11.81 8.31 -1.32
CA ILE A 229 -12.63 7.08 -1.25
C ILE A 229 -12.13 6.17 -0.12
N PRO A 230 -13.00 5.65 0.78
CA PRO A 230 -12.57 4.79 1.88
C PRO A 230 -11.90 3.48 1.44
N VAL A 231 -10.80 3.09 2.11
CA VAL A 231 -10.03 1.86 1.84
C VAL A 231 -10.90 0.61 1.86
N SER A 232 -11.83 0.51 2.81
CA SER A 232 -12.75 -0.63 2.92
C SER A 232 -13.60 -0.89 1.68
N LYS A 233 -13.93 0.17 0.93
CA LYS A 233 -14.63 0.05 -0.35
C LYS A 233 -13.72 -0.45 -1.48
N MET A 234 -12.43 -0.13 -1.41
CA MET A 234 -11.45 -0.49 -2.45
C MET A 234 -11.01 -1.95 -2.37
N LEU A 235 -10.84 -2.46 -1.15
CA LEU A 235 -10.31 -3.83 -0.91
C LEU A 235 -11.37 -4.92 -0.97
N GLU A 236 -12.65 -4.55 -1.01
CA GLU A 236 -13.70 -5.54 -1.16
C GLU A 236 -13.61 -6.23 -2.53
N GLY A 237 -13.42 -7.54 -2.50
CA GLY A 237 -13.31 -8.34 -3.73
C GLY A 237 -14.50 -8.13 -4.67
N GLU A 238 -14.25 -7.80 -5.93
CA GLU A 238 -15.31 -7.52 -6.94
C GLU A 238 -16.37 -8.62 -7.00
N VAL A 239 -15.95 -9.87 -6.89
CA VAL A 239 -16.87 -11.02 -6.91
C VAL A 239 -17.81 -10.97 -5.71
N GLN A 240 -17.31 -10.72 -4.49
CA GLN A 240 -18.16 -10.61 -3.29
C GLN A 240 -19.05 -9.38 -3.35
N LYS A 241 -18.53 -8.26 -3.84
CA LYS A 241 -19.30 -7.04 -4.07
C LYS A 241 -20.47 -7.29 -5.03
N LEU A 242 -20.21 -7.96 -6.16
CA LEU A 242 -21.24 -8.31 -7.14
C LEU A 242 -22.26 -9.34 -6.61
N LEU A 243 -21.84 -10.29 -5.78
CA LEU A 243 -22.74 -11.25 -5.14
C LEU A 243 -23.72 -10.59 -4.18
N ARG A 244 -23.31 -9.54 -3.48
CA ARG A 244 -24.13 -8.78 -2.51
C ARG A 244 -24.78 -7.54 -3.11
N MET A 245 -24.78 -7.40 -4.42
CA MET A 245 -25.25 -6.19 -5.10
C MET A 245 -26.72 -5.87 -4.79
N GLU A 246 -27.60 -6.87 -4.87
CA GLU A 246 -29.04 -6.68 -4.56
C GLU A 246 -29.25 -6.21 -3.13
N ASP A 247 -28.55 -6.82 -2.17
CA ASP A 247 -28.70 -6.46 -0.76
C ASP A 247 -28.28 -5.00 -0.50
N ARG A 248 -27.19 -4.56 -1.14
CA ARG A 248 -26.74 -3.17 -1.06
C ARG A 248 -27.71 -2.18 -1.69
N LEU A 249 -28.21 -2.49 -2.89
CA LEU A 249 -29.20 -1.64 -3.56
C LEU A 249 -30.50 -1.54 -2.75
N LYS A 250 -30.92 -2.62 -2.09
CA LYS A 250 -32.11 -2.68 -1.21
C LYS A 250 -31.98 -1.79 0.05
N LEU A 251 -30.79 -1.49 0.51
CA LEU A 251 -30.58 -0.56 1.64
C LEU A 251 -31.06 0.85 1.32
N ARG A 252 -30.99 1.26 0.05
CA ARG A 252 -31.39 2.59 -0.39
C ARG A 252 -32.74 2.61 -1.13
N VAL A 253 -33.02 1.56 -1.88
CA VAL A 253 -34.23 1.46 -2.70
C VAL A 253 -35.17 0.45 -2.08
N VAL A 254 -36.19 0.93 -1.40
CA VAL A 254 -37.22 0.10 -0.77
C VAL A 254 -38.23 -0.37 -1.83
N GLY A 255 -38.43 -1.67 -1.93
CA GLY A 255 -39.25 -2.25 -2.98
C GLY A 255 -38.50 -2.35 -4.32
N GLN A 256 -39.22 -2.41 -5.45
CA GLN A 256 -38.63 -2.48 -6.81
C GLN A 256 -37.70 -3.66 -7.05
N GLU A 257 -37.97 -4.82 -6.43
CA GLU A 257 -37.09 -5.99 -6.48
C GLU A 257 -36.82 -6.48 -7.90
N SER A 258 -37.82 -6.43 -8.79
CA SER A 258 -37.66 -6.82 -10.20
C SER A 258 -36.68 -5.89 -10.94
N ALA A 259 -36.71 -4.58 -10.65
CA ALA A 259 -35.78 -3.62 -11.24
C ALA A 259 -34.36 -3.80 -10.71
N ILE A 260 -34.20 -3.98 -9.38
CA ILE A 260 -32.92 -4.29 -8.73
C ILE A 260 -32.30 -5.55 -9.32
N HIS A 261 -33.07 -6.62 -9.43
CA HIS A 261 -32.61 -7.88 -10.04
C HIS A 261 -32.21 -7.74 -11.50
N ALA A 262 -32.98 -7.01 -12.29
CA ALA A 262 -32.69 -6.80 -13.72
C ALA A 262 -31.36 -6.04 -13.91
N VAL A 263 -31.15 -4.97 -13.12
CA VAL A 263 -29.92 -4.18 -13.14
C VAL A 263 -28.72 -5.00 -12.65
N SER A 264 -28.87 -5.69 -11.52
CA SER A 264 -27.80 -6.51 -10.95
C SER A 264 -27.34 -7.63 -11.90
N ASN A 265 -28.27 -8.31 -12.54
CA ASN A 265 -27.97 -9.34 -13.54
C ASN A 265 -27.29 -8.81 -14.79
N ALA A 266 -27.65 -7.60 -15.23
CA ALA A 266 -26.98 -6.96 -16.37
C ALA A 266 -25.52 -6.61 -16.02
N VAL A 267 -25.29 -6.02 -14.86
CA VAL A 267 -23.94 -5.70 -14.35
C VAL A 267 -23.09 -6.96 -14.19
N ARG A 268 -23.64 -8.02 -13.58
CA ARG A 268 -22.92 -9.30 -13.44
C ARG A 268 -22.55 -9.91 -14.78
N ARG A 269 -23.43 -9.91 -15.77
CA ARG A 269 -23.13 -10.43 -17.12
C ARG A 269 -22.00 -9.65 -17.80
N ALA A 270 -22.02 -8.33 -17.69
CA ALA A 270 -20.97 -7.49 -18.25
C ALA A 270 -19.61 -7.77 -17.58
N ARG A 271 -19.58 -7.87 -16.25
CA ARG A 271 -18.36 -8.16 -15.47
C ARG A 271 -17.87 -9.60 -15.61
N ALA A 272 -18.74 -10.55 -15.94
CA ALA A 272 -18.36 -11.94 -16.23
C ALA A 272 -17.74 -12.14 -17.64
N GLY A 273 -17.53 -11.06 -18.40
CA GLY A 273 -16.94 -11.14 -19.74
C GLY A 273 -17.87 -11.75 -20.80
N LEU A 274 -19.16 -11.89 -20.49
CA LEU A 274 -20.17 -12.45 -21.43
C LEU A 274 -20.66 -11.43 -22.44
N GLN A 275 -20.08 -10.22 -22.43
CA GLN A 275 -20.46 -9.11 -23.29
C GLN A 275 -19.21 -8.54 -23.99
N ASP A 276 -19.39 -8.00 -25.18
CA ASP A 276 -18.33 -7.35 -25.96
C ASP A 276 -17.73 -6.17 -25.15
N ILE A 277 -16.41 -6.10 -25.06
CA ILE A 277 -15.65 -5.08 -24.29
C ILE A 277 -15.99 -3.66 -24.77
N ASN A 278 -16.35 -3.49 -26.04
CA ASN A 278 -16.69 -2.20 -26.63
C ASN A 278 -18.15 -1.76 -26.38
N ARG A 279 -18.93 -2.57 -25.67
CA ARG A 279 -20.32 -2.22 -25.32
C ARG A 279 -20.41 -1.67 -23.90
N PRO A 280 -21.34 -0.72 -23.64
CA PRO A 280 -21.59 -0.25 -22.28
C PRO A 280 -22.06 -1.41 -21.38
N ILE A 281 -21.74 -1.35 -20.09
CA ILE A 281 -22.13 -2.32 -19.05
C ILE A 281 -23.63 -2.65 -19.10
N GLY A 282 -24.46 -1.66 -19.43
CA GLY A 282 -25.88 -1.80 -19.65
C GLY A 282 -26.50 -0.45 -20.04
N SER A 283 -27.56 -0.52 -20.82
CA SER A 283 -28.41 0.65 -21.13
C SER A 283 -29.77 0.40 -20.50
N PHE A 284 -30.18 1.27 -19.58
CA PHE A 284 -31.39 1.14 -18.79
C PHE A 284 -32.35 2.31 -19.03
N ILE A 285 -33.62 2.01 -19.22
CA ILE A 285 -34.69 3.00 -19.25
C ILE A 285 -35.64 2.71 -18.08
N PHE A 286 -35.72 3.65 -17.14
CA PHE A 286 -36.60 3.54 -15.98
C PHE A 286 -37.91 4.27 -16.25
N LEU A 287 -39.01 3.54 -16.39
CA LEU A 287 -40.35 4.07 -16.63
C LEU A 287 -41.23 3.85 -15.39
N GLY A 288 -42.04 4.85 -15.08
CA GLY A 288 -42.98 4.78 -13.94
C GLY A 288 -43.36 6.15 -13.41
N PRO A 289 -44.37 6.25 -12.52
CA PRO A 289 -44.83 7.51 -11.94
C PRO A 289 -43.75 8.19 -11.06
N THR A 290 -43.97 9.43 -10.67
CA THR A 290 -43.06 10.17 -9.79
C THR A 290 -43.06 9.56 -8.39
N GLY A 291 -41.92 9.54 -7.74
CA GLY A 291 -41.78 9.06 -6.33
C GLY A 291 -41.50 7.57 -6.15
N VAL A 292 -41.47 6.75 -7.21
CA VAL A 292 -41.26 5.29 -7.13
C VAL A 292 -39.78 4.85 -7.02
N GLY A 293 -38.84 5.77 -6.85
CA GLY A 293 -37.43 5.44 -6.60
C GLY A 293 -36.53 5.35 -7.85
N LYS A 294 -36.97 5.78 -9.05
CA LYS A 294 -36.16 5.72 -10.29
C LYS A 294 -34.80 6.41 -10.16
N THR A 295 -34.81 7.64 -9.72
CA THR A 295 -33.57 8.43 -9.54
C THR A 295 -32.71 7.88 -8.42
N GLU A 296 -33.33 7.36 -7.34
CA GLU A 296 -32.60 6.76 -6.24
C GLU A 296 -31.91 5.45 -6.64
N LEU A 297 -32.56 4.65 -7.50
CA LEU A 297 -31.92 3.46 -8.05
C LEU A 297 -30.71 3.79 -8.94
N CYS A 298 -30.81 4.88 -9.75
CA CYS A 298 -29.65 5.36 -10.52
C CYS A 298 -28.49 5.80 -9.61
N ARG A 299 -28.77 6.54 -8.54
CA ARG A 299 -27.77 6.99 -7.59
C ARG A 299 -27.15 5.82 -6.84
N ALA A 300 -27.95 4.90 -6.33
CA ALA A 300 -27.49 3.71 -5.66
C ALA A 300 -26.63 2.81 -6.58
N LEU A 301 -26.97 2.73 -7.87
CA LEU A 301 -26.18 2.03 -8.86
C LEU A 301 -24.84 2.72 -9.13
N ALA A 302 -24.83 4.04 -9.28
CA ALA A 302 -23.60 4.81 -9.47
C ALA A 302 -22.67 4.66 -8.27
N GLU A 303 -23.18 4.84 -7.06
CA GLU A 303 -22.42 4.63 -5.81
C GLU A 303 -21.87 3.19 -5.73
N PHE A 304 -22.65 2.19 -6.13
CA PHE A 304 -22.19 0.80 -6.14
C PHE A 304 -21.07 0.54 -7.16
N LEU A 305 -21.14 1.14 -8.34
CA LEU A 305 -20.19 0.91 -9.44
C LEU A 305 -18.90 1.72 -9.30
N PHE A 306 -19.00 2.94 -8.79
CA PHE A 306 -17.90 3.92 -8.76
C PHE A 306 -17.43 4.28 -7.36
N ASP A 307 -18.10 3.73 -6.33
CA ASP A 307 -17.77 3.95 -4.90
C ASP A 307 -17.88 5.42 -4.45
N ASP A 308 -18.60 6.25 -5.23
CA ASP A 308 -18.79 7.69 -5.00
C ASP A 308 -20.30 8.07 -5.03
#